data_a51f376c67a0bc8ebac90c284f248226
#
_entry.id   a51f376c67a0bc8ebac90c284f248226
#
_cell.length_a   1.000
_cell.length_b   1.000
_cell.length_c   1.000
_cell.angle_alpha   90.00
_cell.angle_beta   90.00
_cell.angle_gamma   90.00
#
_symmetry.space_group_name_H-M   'P 1'
#
loop_
_entity.id
_entity.type
_entity.pdbx_description
1 polymer ?
#
loop_
_entity_poly.entity_id
_entity_poly.type
_entity_poly.pdbx_seq_one_letter_code
_entity_poly.pdbx_strand_id
1 'polypeptide(L)'
;MFCKKLKHRKKPGLYGLLPGLGLVLAMAGAPAFGHDPVFGIGPHVLFKEGIEIAAEVESQQAGDDKEQALVLETVYGLTGDWAVGIDLPYEFKQTENDSSSGNGDVAVFSKYRFWRKDSLGLQESAAVFIKAITETAAENKTPALDKGATDTVLGLTYGYEGRKWYRWASARYRFNGANDAGVDRGDKVLIDFVGGIRPTPTGYLEPDTVWLLELNGEYGQRAELNGQELSNTGGSEWFVSPGIFWTKRNFAIKAGVQIPIVHNLSGNQENSDYRAKLIFEWHL
;
A
#
# COMPACT_ATOMS: atom_id res chain seq x y z
N MET A 1 62.58 -35.38 -18.44
CA MET A 1 62.44 -34.24 -17.49
C MET A 1 61.08 -33.61 -17.79
N PHE A 2 60.00 -34.10 -17.15
CA PHE A 2 58.64 -33.69 -17.43
C PHE A 2 58.18 -32.64 -16.41
N CYS A 3 57.88 -31.43 -16.85
CA CYS A 3 57.34 -30.36 -16.05
C CYS A 3 55.82 -30.42 -16.10
N LYS A 4 55.19 -30.87 -15.00
CA LYS A 4 53.71 -30.89 -14.83
C LYS A 4 53.23 -29.47 -14.54
N LYS A 5 52.45 -28.87 -15.46
CA LYS A 5 51.68 -27.64 -15.22
C LYS A 5 50.50 -27.97 -14.26
N LEU A 6 50.55 -27.37 -13.08
CA LEU A 6 49.44 -27.32 -12.15
C LEU A 6 48.35 -26.40 -12.71
N LYS A 7 47.18 -26.95 -13.03
CA LYS A 7 45.96 -26.22 -13.33
C LYS A 7 45.39 -25.66 -12.01
N HIS A 8 45.48 -24.33 -11.83
CA HIS A 8 44.67 -23.65 -10.82
C HIS A 8 43.20 -23.79 -11.15
N ARG A 9 42.46 -24.58 -10.35
CA ARG A 9 41.01 -24.52 -10.29
C ARG A 9 40.62 -23.19 -9.64
N LYS A 10 40.04 -22.28 -10.40
CA LYS A 10 39.29 -21.15 -9.87
C LYS A 10 38.07 -21.73 -9.15
N LYS A 11 37.94 -21.47 -7.86
CA LYS A 11 36.70 -21.67 -7.12
C LYS A 11 35.66 -20.71 -7.74
N PRO A 12 34.43 -21.16 -8.01
CA PRO A 12 33.34 -20.22 -8.37
C PRO A 12 33.14 -19.30 -7.19
N GLY A 13 33.29 -18.01 -7.43
CA GLY A 13 32.99 -16.97 -6.46
C GLY A 13 31.48 -17.01 -6.18
N LEU A 14 31.15 -17.06 -4.92
CA LEU A 14 29.80 -16.96 -4.37
C LEU A 14 29.37 -15.46 -4.36
N TYR A 15 29.39 -14.85 -5.55
CA TYR A 15 28.99 -13.45 -5.75
C TYR A 15 27.93 -13.40 -6.84
N GLY A 16 26.72 -13.78 -6.52
CA GLY A 16 25.68 -13.77 -7.54
C GLY A 16 24.28 -14.06 -7.04
N LEU A 17 23.97 -13.74 -5.79
CA LEU A 17 22.63 -14.04 -5.27
C LEU A 17 22.05 -12.95 -4.37
N LEU A 18 22.40 -11.69 -4.55
CA LEU A 18 21.76 -10.58 -3.84
C LEU A 18 21.69 -9.27 -4.64
N PRO A 19 21.21 -9.22 -5.89
CA PRO A 19 20.67 -7.98 -6.45
C PRO A 19 19.15 -8.05 -6.53
N GLY A 20 18.45 -8.38 -5.48
CA GLY A 20 17.01 -8.57 -5.58
C GLY A 20 16.25 -8.28 -4.30
N LEU A 21 16.94 -7.89 -3.24
CA LEU A 21 16.29 -7.41 -2.03
C LEU A 21 16.05 -5.89 -2.09
N GLY A 22 16.12 -5.35 -3.31
CA GLY A 22 15.69 -4.00 -3.64
C GLY A 22 14.21 -3.89 -3.37
N LEU A 23 13.89 -3.06 -2.44
CA LEU A 23 12.66 -2.33 -2.26
C LEU A 23 11.37 -3.10 -2.60
N VAL A 24 11.05 -4.17 -1.89
CA VAL A 24 9.66 -4.61 -1.78
C VAL A 24 8.93 -3.57 -0.93
N LEU A 25 8.76 -2.38 -1.48
CA LEU A 25 7.77 -1.42 -1.03
C LEU A 25 6.41 -2.06 -1.31
N ALA A 26 5.91 -2.79 -0.33
CA ALA A 26 4.59 -3.29 -0.41
C ALA A 26 3.64 -2.10 -0.48
N MET A 27 3.06 -1.87 -1.64
CA MET A 27 1.86 -1.08 -1.73
C MET A 27 0.83 -1.74 -0.81
N ALA A 28 0.70 -1.21 0.40
CA ALA A 28 -0.48 -1.48 1.20
C ALA A 28 -1.57 -0.66 0.52
N GLY A 29 -2.25 -1.22 -0.48
CA GLY A 29 -3.44 -0.61 -1.05
C GLY A 29 -4.32 -0.16 0.11
N ALA A 30 -4.60 1.12 0.21
CA ALA A 30 -5.61 1.60 1.14
C ALA A 30 -6.95 1.11 0.61
N PRO A 31 -7.78 0.46 1.41
CA PRO A 31 -9.11 0.08 0.97
C PRO A 31 -9.88 1.34 0.60
N ALA A 32 -10.48 1.33 -0.56
CA ALA A 32 -11.41 2.35 -1.00
C ALA A 32 -12.71 2.17 -0.22
N PHE A 33 -13.04 3.14 0.60
CA PHE A 33 -14.31 3.23 1.32
C PHE A 33 -14.84 4.64 1.12
N GLY A 34 -15.83 4.77 0.31
CA GLY A 34 -16.65 5.95 0.02
C GLY A 34 -16.02 7.36 0.12
N HIS A 35 -15.46 7.76 1.21
CA HIS A 35 -14.80 9.05 1.43
C HIS A 35 -13.41 8.88 2.04
N ASP A 36 -12.74 7.76 1.79
CA ASP A 36 -11.39 7.53 2.29
C ASP A 36 -10.34 8.35 1.52
N PRO A 37 -9.23 8.68 2.16
CA PRO A 37 -8.04 9.27 1.52
C PRO A 37 -7.53 8.43 0.35
N VAL A 38 -6.60 8.97 -0.44
CA VAL A 38 -6.00 8.24 -1.57
C VAL A 38 -4.96 7.23 -1.09
N PHE A 39 -4.13 7.61 -0.12
CA PHE A 39 -3.03 6.76 0.41
C PHE A 39 -3.24 6.34 1.86
N GLY A 40 -3.88 7.18 2.67
CA GLY A 40 -4.27 6.86 4.04
C GLY A 40 -5.50 5.96 4.11
N ILE A 41 -5.94 5.63 5.32
CA ILE A 41 -7.20 4.93 5.59
C ILE A 41 -8.14 5.86 6.35
N GLY A 42 -9.39 5.96 5.91
CA GLY A 42 -10.47 6.60 6.64
C GLY A 42 -11.34 5.62 7.43
N PRO A 43 -12.17 6.11 8.35
CA PRO A 43 -13.07 5.28 9.17
C PRO A 43 -14.41 4.96 8.50
N HIS A 44 -14.60 5.37 7.25
CA HIS A 44 -15.85 5.11 6.54
C HIS A 44 -16.07 3.62 6.33
N VAL A 45 -17.33 3.18 6.38
CA VAL A 45 -17.77 1.79 6.17
C VAL A 45 -19.02 1.82 5.31
N LEU A 46 -19.12 0.91 4.35
CA LEU A 46 -20.31 0.75 3.51
C LEU A 46 -21.58 0.49 4.33
N PHE A 47 -22.70 0.92 3.79
CA PHE A 47 -24.01 0.56 4.37
C PHE A 47 -24.26 -0.95 4.30
N LYS A 48 -25.15 -1.43 5.13
CA LYS A 48 -25.53 -2.85 5.16
C LYS A 48 -26.01 -3.32 3.79
N GLU A 49 -25.47 -4.46 3.35
CA GLU A 49 -25.74 -5.10 2.05
C GLU A 49 -25.26 -4.27 0.83
N GLY A 50 -24.54 -3.14 1.06
CA GLY A 50 -23.90 -2.39 0.00
C GLY A 50 -22.72 -3.15 -0.59
N ILE A 51 -22.52 -2.98 -1.88
CA ILE A 51 -21.35 -3.50 -2.60
C ILE A 51 -20.60 -2.32 -3.18
N GLU A 52 -19.28 -2.33 -3.04
CA GLU A 52 -18.40 -1.42 -3.74
C GLU A 52 -17.45 -2.25 -4.61
N ILE A 53 -17.25 -1.80 -5.83
CA ILE A 53 -16.26 -2.34 -6.75
C ILE A 53 -15.32 -1.21 -7.11
N ALA A 54 -14.02 -1.38 -6.87
CA ALA A 54 -13.01 -0.43 -7.24
C ALA A 54 -11.99 -1.05 -8.21
N ALA A 55 -11.58 -0.25 -9.19
CA ALA A 55 -10.45 -0.53 -10.07
C ALA A 55 -9.35 0.48 -9.79
N GLU A 56 -8.21 0.01 -9.32
CA GLU A 56 -7.07 0.85 -8.95
C GLU A 56 -5.92 0.64 -9.92
N VAL A 57 -5.26 1.74 -10.27
CA VAL A 57 -4.00 1.77 -11.00
C VAL A 57 -2.96 2.38 -10.08
N GLU A 58 -1.93 1.62 -9.77
CA GLU A 58 -0.84 2.04 -8.92
C GLU A 58 0.48 2.07 -9.70
N SER A 59 1.34 3.02 -9.38
CA SER A 59 2.69 3.11 -9.95
C SER A 59 3.64 3.70 -8.92
N GLN A 60 4.79 3.07 -8.74
CA GLN A 60 5.88 3.58 -7.90
C GLN A 60 7.22 3.39 -8.60
N GLN A 61 8.18 4.22 -8.23
CA GLN A 61 9.54 4.15 -8.73
C GLN A 61 10.53 4.49 -7.62
N ALA A 62 11.67 3.79 -7.64
CA ALA A 62 12.83 4.07 -6.80
C ALA A 62 14.09 3.72 -7.61
N GLY A 63 14.81 4.74 -8.07
CA GLY A 63 15.92 4.56 -9.01
C GLY A 63 15.46 3.87 -10.30
N ASP A 64 16.11 2.76 -10.63
CA ASP A 64 15.79 1.97 -11.83
C ASP A 64 14.63 0.97 -11.62
N ASP A 65 14.22 0.78 -10.37
CA ASP A 65 13.13 -0.14 -10.02
C ASP A 65 11.78 0.54 -10.17
N LYS A 66 10.92 -0.03 -11.01
CA LYS A 66 9.55 0.42 -11.24
C LYS A 66 8.58 -0.69 -10.98
N GLU A 67 7.56 -0.40 -10.18
CA GLU A 67 6.45 -1.30 -9.91
C GLU A 67 5.12 -0.63 -10.29
N GLN A 68 4.26 -1.40 -10.95
CA GLN A 68 2.90 -0.99 -11.29
C GLN A 68 1.94 -2.11 -10.90
N ALA A 69 0.73 -1.75 -10.53
CA ALA A 69 -0.32 -2.72 -10.27
C ALA A 69 -1.67 -2.25 -10.81
N LEU A 70 -2.46 -3.21 -11.25
CA LEU A 70 -3.90 -3.09 -11.46
C LEU A 70 -4.57 -3.90 -10.37
N VAL A 71 -5.37 -3.26 -9.53
CA VAL A 71 -6.04 -3.95 -8.43
C VAL A 71 -7.55 -3.87 -8.64
N LEU A 72 -8.21 -5.02 -8.62
CA LEU A 72 -9.66 -5.09 -8.51
C LEU A 72 -10.01 -5.34 -7.05
N GLU A 73 -10.63 -4.34 -6.43
CA GLU A 73 -11.12 -4.44 -5.06
C GLU A 73 -12.64 -4.65 -5.07
N THR A 74 -13.13 -5.48 -4.17
CA THR A 74 -14.56 -5.62 -3.91
C THR A 74 -14.81 -5.59 -2.41
N VAL A 75 -15.74 -4.74 -1.98
CA VAL A 75 -16.12 -4.56 -0.58
C VAL A 75 -17.61 -4.88 -0.41
N TYR A 76 -17.96 -5.53 0.70
CA TYR A 76 -19.33 -5.84 1.10
C TYR A 76 -19.62 -5.35 2.52
N GLY A 77 -20.68 -4.58 2.66
CA GLY A 77 -21.19 -4.12 3.96
C GLY A 77 -21.96 -5.21 4.69
N LEU A 78 -21.38 -5.82 5.72
CA LEU A 78 -22.07 -6.81 6.57
C LEU A 78 -23.12 -6.14 7.46
N THR A 79 -22.78 -4.97 8.00
CA THR A 79 -23.67 -4.11 8.77
C THR A 79 -23.40 -2.65 8.42
N GLY A 80 -24.13 -1.70 8.99
CA GLY A 80 -23.82 -0.28 8.79
C GLY A 80 -22.48 0.19 9.40
N ASP A 81 -21.81 -0.68 10.17
CA ASP A 81 -20.54 -0.38 10.85
C ASP A 81 -19.46 -1.44 10.61
N TRP A 82 -19.72 -2.45 9.79
CA TRP A 82 -18.78 -3.53 9.52
C TRP A 82 -18.79 -3.93 8.06
N ALA A 83 -17.63 -3.87 7.41
CA ALA A 83 -17.43 -4.31 6.05
C ALA A 83 -16.26 -5.29 5.93
N VAL A 84 -16.29 -6.10 4.88
CA VAL A 84 -15.23 -7.01 4.48
C VAL A 84 -14.92 -6.81 3.00
N GLY A 85 -13.70 -7.10 2.59
CA GLY A 85 -13.32 -6.95 1.18
C GLY A 85 -12.18 -7.85 0.78
N ILE A 86 -11.95 -7.87 -0.52
CA ILE A 86 -10.91 -8.64 -1.19
C ILE A 86 -10.25 -7.79 -2.27
N ASP A 87 -8.91 -7.86 -2.35
CA ASP A 87 -8.09 -7.26 -3.39
C ASP A 87 -7.50 -8.34 -4.27
N LEU A 88 -7.61 -8.14 -5.58
CA LEU A 88 -7.10 -9.02 -6.62
C LEU A 88 -6.10 -8.23 -7.47
N PRO A 89 -4.81 -8.21 -7.13
CA PRO A 89 -3.80 -7.47 -7.86
C PRO A 89 -3.26 -8.23 -9.07
N TYR A 90 -2.93 -7.48 -10.13
CA TYR A 90 -2.07 -7.90 -11.22
C TYR A 90 -0.89 -6.94 -11.28
N GLU A 91 0.31 -7.46 -11.10
CA GLU A 91 1.54 -6.68 -10.90
C GLU A 91 2.44 -6.70 -12.13
N PHE A 92 3.15 -5.60 -12.35
CA PHE A 92 4.23 -5.43 -13.32
C PHE A 92 5.43 -4.88 -12.56
N LYS A 93 6.55 -5.60 -12.59
CA LYS A 93 7.81 -5.17 -11.97
C LYS A 93 8.90 -5.09 -13.02
N GLN A 94 9.67 -4.03 -12.96
CA GLN A 94 10.81 -3.79 -13.82
C GLN A 94 11.99 -3.32 -12.98
N THR A 95 13.15 -3.92 -13.21
CA THR A 95 14.44 -3.52 -12.69
C THR A 95 15.35 -3.06 -13.85
N GLU A 96 16.57 -2.65 -13.60
CA GLU A 96 17.53 -2.28 -14.66
C GLU A 96 17.66 -3.36 -15.75
N ASN A 97 17.67 -4.64 -15.37
CA ASN A 97 18.01 -5.74 -16.29
C ASN A 97 16.85 -6.70 -16.59
N ASP A 98 15.81 -6.72 -15.77
CA ASP A 98 14.74 -7.73 -15.83
C ASP A 98 13.35 -7.11 -15.69
N SER A 99 12.35 -7.80 -16.22
CA SER A 99 10.94 -7.44 -16.02
C SER A 99 10.06 -8.67 -15.86
N SER A 100 9.04 -8.55 -15.04
CA SER A 100 8.07 -9.61 -14.81
C SER A 100 6.65 -9.06 -14.70
N SER A 101 5.66 -9.90 -14.94
CA SER A 101 4.26 -9.59 -14.68
C SER A 101 3.46 -10.84 -14.35
N GLY A 102 2.37 -10.67 -13.64
CA GLY A 102 1.48 -11.76 -13.23
C GLY A 102 0.53 -11.34 -12.10
N ASN A 103 -0.25 -12.31 -11.64
CA ASN A 103 -1.07 -12.11 -10.46
C ASN A 103 -0.17 -11.84 -9.25
N GLY A 104 -0.52 -10.83 -8.48
CA GLY A 104 0.10 -10.53 -7.19
C GLY A 104 -0.58 -11.28 -6.05
N ASP A 105 -0.17 -10.97 -4.81
CA ASP A 105 -0.72 -11.58 -3.60
C ASP A 105 -2.13 -11.08 -3.31
N VAL A 106 -3.10 -11.98 -3.32
CA VAL A 106 -4.49 -11.68 -2.94
C VAL A 106 -4.53 -11.22 -1.49
N ALA A 107 -5.31 -10.17 -1.23
CA ALA A 107 -5.53 -9.72 0.14
C ALA A 107 -7.01 -9.81 0.50
N VAL A 108 -7.28 -10.12 1.76
CA VAL A 108 -8.61 -10.04 2.37
C VAL A 108 -8.56 -9.11 3.55
N PHE A 109 -9.61 -8.33 3.75
CA PHE A 109 -9.63 -7.35 4.83
C PHE A 109 -10.99 -7.20 5.48
N SER A 110 -10.99 -6.61 6.66
CA SER A 110 -12.19 -6.26 7.40
C SER A 110 -11.98 -4.92 8.09
N LYS A 111 -13.00 -4.07 8.07
CA LYS A 111 -13.05 -2.78 8.75
C LYS A 111 -14.29 -2.73 9.64
N TYR A 112 -14.10 -2.37 10.91
CA TYR A 112 -15.16 -2.21 11.88
C TYR A 112 -15.12 -0.81 12.49
N ARG A 113 -16.18 -0.01 12.25
CA ARG A 113 -16.37 1.31 12.83
C ARG A 113 -16.97 1.15 14.23
N PHE A 114 -16.13 1.26 15.25
CA PHE A 114 -16.54 1.05 16.63
C PHE A 114 -17.09 2.31 17.30
N TRP A 115 -16.88 3.48 16.69
CA TRP A 115 -17.36 4.75 17.21
C TRP A 115 -17.81 5.67 16.08
N ARG A 116 -18.97 6.32 16.30
CA ARG A 116 -19.53 7.31 15.39
C ARG A 116 -20.30 8.36 16.18
N LYS A 117 -20.14 9.63 15.79
CA LYS A 117 -20.89 10.76 16.32
C LYS A 117 -21.37 11.63 15.17
N ASP A 118 -22.68 11.70 15.00
CA ASP A 118 -23.32 12.54 13.99
C ASP A 118 -23.79 13.84 14.62
N SER A 119 -23.50 14.94 13.91
CA SER A 119 -23.96 16.30 14.22
C SER A 119 -24.43 16.97 12.94
N LEU A 120 -25.12 18.10 13.03
CA LEU A 120 -25.63 18.76 11.83
C LEU A 120 -24.49 19.18 10.88
N GLY A 121 -24.37 18.46 9.77
CA GLY A 121 -23.35 18.70 8.74
C GLY A 121 -21.93 18.30 9.15
N LEU A 122 -21.80 17.39 10.11
CA LEU A 122 -20.55 16.87 10.61
C LEU A 122 -20.72 15.42 11.05
N GLN A 123 -19.82 14.56 10.62
CA GLN A 123 -19.65 13.22 11.16
C GLN A 123 -18.23 13.05 11.69
N GLU A 124 -18.11 12.50 12.87
CA GLU A 124 -16.85 12.02 13.44
C GLU A 124 -16.96 10.50 13.61
N SER A 125 -15.93 9.79 13.28
CA SER A 125 -15.94 8.33 13.46
C SER A 125 -14.54 7.77 13.64
N ALA A 126 -14.47 6.55 14.21
CA ALA A 126 -13.24 5.81 14.38
C ALA A 126 -13.47 4.34 14.05
N ALA A 127 -12.49 3.70 13.40
CA ALA A 127 -12.58 2.33 12.99
C ALA A 127 -11.27 1.58 13.24
N VAL A 128 -11.37 0.27 13.42
CA VAL A 128 -10.25 -0.67 13.36
C VAL A 128 -10.27 -1.39 12.02
N PHE A 129 -9.10 -1.76 11.56
CA PHE A 129 -8.87 -2.39 10.27
C PHE A 129 -7.91 -3.56 10.44
N ILE A 130 -8.20 -4.67 9.78
CA ILE A 130 -7.31 -5.82 9.65
C ILE A 130 -7.27 -6.25 8.19
N LYS A 131 -6.07 -6.55 7.67
CA LYS A 131 -5.85 -7.06 6.32
C LYS A 131 -4.84 -8.20 6.38
N ALA A 132 -5.16 -9.31 5.75
CA ALA A 132 -4.23 -10.42 5.50
C ALA A 132 -3.88 -10.41 4.03
N ILE A 133 -2.58 -10.42 3.72
CA ILE A 133 -2.03 -10.49 2.36
C ILE A 133 -1.45 -11.90 2.24
N THR A 134 -2.05 -12.71 1.37
CA THR A 134 -1.72 -14.12 1.25
C THR A 134 -0.53 -14.34 0.31
N GLU A 135 0.00 -15.56 0.33
CA GLU A 135 1.08 -16.00 -0.56
C GLU A 135 0.46 -16.69 -1.78
N THR A 136 -0.10 -15.90 -2.70
CA THR A 136 -0.83 -16.40 -3.89
C THR A 136 -0.33 -15.81 -5.20
N ALA A 137 0.73 -15.00 -5.16
CA ALA A 137 1.31 -14.40 -6.35
C ALA A 137 1.91 -15.44 -7.29
N ALA A 138 2.14 -15.04 -8.54
CA ALA A 138 2.75 -15.89 -9.54
C ALA A 138 4.20 -16.21 -9.17
N GLU A 139 4.46 -17.51 -8.93
CA GLU A 139 5.78 -18.02 -8.57
C GLU A 139 6.78 -17.97 -9.74
N ASN A 140 8.08 -18.15 -9.41
CA ASN A 140 9.19 -18.30 -10.37
C ASN A 140 9.33 -17.13 -11.35
N LYS A 141 9.02 -15.92 -10.90
CA LYS A 141 9.22 -14.69 -11.66
C LYS A 141 10.53 -13.98 -11.27
N THR A 142 11.13 -13.27 -12.23
CA THR A 142 12.30 -12.43 -12.02
C THR A 142 12.06 -11.06 -12.68
N PRO A 143 11.97 -9.97 -11.92
CA PRO A 143 11.92 -9.90 -10.45
C PRO A 143 10.72 -10.64 -9.84
N ALA A 144 10.85 -11.10 -8.59
CA ALA A 144 9.80 -11.87 -7.91
C ALA A 144 8.54 -11.03 -7.68
N LEU A 145 7.37 -11.61 -7.96
CA LEU A 145 6.06 -11.01 -7.66
C LEU A 145 5.56 -11.43 -6.28
N ASP A 146 5.86 -12.68 -5.89
CA ASP A 146 5.54 -13.22 -4.59
C ASP A 146 6.45 -12.66 -3.49
N LYS A 147 5.92 -12.60 -2.29
CA LYS A 147 6.66 -12.23 -1.08
C LYS A 147 7.14 -13.45 -0.30
N GLY A 148 6.64 -14.62 -0.68
CA GLY A 148 6.95 -15.92 -0.09
C GLY A 148 6.48 -16.03 1.36
N ALA A 149 5.53 -15.21 1.80
CA ALA A 149 4.99 -15.23 3.15
C ALA A 149 3.68 -14.45 3.25
N THR A 150 2.83 -14.85 4.17
CA THR A 150 1.60 -14.11 4.52
C THR A 150 1.92 -12.94 5.44
N ASP A 151 1.42 -11.74 5.10
CA ASP A 151 1.53 -10.55 5.92
C ASP A 151 0.20 -10.21 6.57
N THR A 152 0.26 -9.55 7.74
CA THR A 152 -0.92 -9.05 8.43
C THR A 152 -0.77 -7.56 8.71
N VAL A 153 -1.80 -6.77 8.39
CA VAL A 153 -1.86 -5.34 8.72
C VAL A 153 -2.97 -5.11 9.73
N LEU A 154 -2.63 -4.46 10.85
CA LEU A 154 -3.59 -3.93 11.81
C LEU A 154 -3.61 -2.41 11.71
N GLY A 155 -4.79 -1.80 11.76
CA GLY A 155 -4.93 -0.36 11.65
C GLY A 155 -5.97 0.21 12.60
N LEU A 156 -5.73 1.48 12.97
CA LEU A 156 -6.67 2.33 13.66
C LEU A 156 -6.81 3.62 12.86
N THR A 157 -8.03 4.08 12.66
CA THR A 157 -8.30 5.30 11.92
C THR A 157 -9.36 6.15 12.60
N TYR A 158 -9.22 7.47 12.46
CA TYR A 158 -10.16 8.48 12.90
C TYR A 158 -10.44 9.45 11.76
N GLY A 159 -11.68 9.91 11.66
CA GLY A 159 -12.12 10.89 10.68
C GLY A 159 -13.05 11.94 11.26
N TYR A 160 -12.88 13.15 10.76
CA TYR A 160 -13.76 14.30 10.94
C TYR A 160 -14.20 14.74 9.55
N GLU A 161 -15.47 14.56 9.23
CA GLU A 161 -16.05 14.85 7.92
C GLU A 161 -17.13 15.92 8.04
N GLY A 162 -16.72 17.17 7.77
CA GLY A 162 -17.61 18.33 7.78
C GLY A 162 -18.13 18.65 6.38
N ARG A 163 -19.03 19.63 6.27
CA ARG A 163 -19.56 20.07 4.97
C ARG A 163 -18.50 20.60 4.02
N LYS A 164 -17.44 21.21 4.55
CA LYS A 164 -16.38 21.86 3.77
C LYS A 164 -15.00 21.28 4.07
N TRP A 165 -14.75 20.86 5.29
CA TRP A 165 -13.45 20.41 5.76
C TRP A 165 -13.48 18.95 6.15
N TYR A 166 -12.49 18.22 5.70
CA TYR A 166 -12.23 16.83 6.01
C TYR A 166 -10.89 16.69 6.71
N ARG A 167 -10.80 15.81 7.67
CA ARG A 167 -9.55 15.49 8.37
C ARG A 167 -9.59 14.00 8.72
N TRP A 168 -8.52 13.32 8.36
CA TRP A 168 -8.36 11.93 8.73
C TRP A 168 -6.98 11.73 9.33
N ALA A 169 -6.87 10.75 10.24
CA ALA A 169 -5.60 10.26 10.75
C ALA A 169 -5.68 8.76 10.86
N SER A 170 -4.62 8.07 10.47
CA SER A 170 -4.51 6.63 10.64
C SER A 170 -3.13 6.20 11.10
N ALA A 171 -3.08 5.07 11.81
CA ALA A 171 -1.86 4.37 12.14
C ALA A 171 -2.04 2.89 11.82
N ARG A 172 -1.07 2.30 11.14
CA ARG A 172 -1.08 0.89 10.74
C ARG A 172 0.22 0.24 11.16
N TYR A 173 0.13 -0.99 11.63
CA TYR A 173 1.27 -1.85 11.85
C TYR A 173 1.16 -3.05 10.91
N ARG A 174 2.20 -3.30 10.14
CA ARG A 174 2.29 -4.44 9.23
C ARG A 174 3.30 -5.42 9.78
N PHE A 175 2.81 -6.58 10.15
CA PHE A 175 3.60 -7.76 10.44
C PHE A 175 3.96 -8.43 9.12
N ASN A 176 5.22 -8.44 8.77
CA ASN A 176 5.71 -9.14 7.59
C ASN A 176 6.11 -10.57 7.99
N GLY A 177 5.61 -11.55 7.24
CA GLY A 177 6.00 -12.94 7.44
C GLY A 177 7.43 -13.21 6.97
N ALA A 178 8.09 -14.20 7.59
CA ALA A 178 9.32 -14.77 7.08
C ALA A 178 9.02 -15.80 5.99
N ASN A 179 9.78 -15.80 4.90
CA ASN A 179 9.62 -16.76 3.82
C ASN A 179 10.42 -18.05 4.06
N ASP A 180 10.17 -19.09 3.25
CA ASP A 180 10.84 -20.38 3.35
C ASP A 180 12.36 -20.32 3.12
N ALA A 181 12.86 -19.26 2.47
CA ALA A 181 14.28 -19.01 2.30
C ALA A 181 14.95 -18.41 3.55
N GLY A 182 14.21 -18.21 4.63
CA GLY A 182 14.68 -17.61 5.89
C GLY A 182 14.84 -16.09 5.85
N VAL A 183 14.19 -15.42 4.89
CA VAL A 183 14.16 -13.97 4.81
C VAL A 183 12.94 -13.46 5.58
N ASP A 184 13.18 -12.70 6.64
CA ASP A 184 12.20 -11.86 7.33
C ASP A 184 12.38 -10.42 6.82
N ARG A 185 11.31 -9.82 6.27
CA ARG A 185 11.38 -8.49 5.66
C ARG A 185 11.33 -7.33 6.66
N GLY A 186 11.23 -7.64 7.95
CA GLY A 186 11.04 -6.65 9.01
C GLY A 186 9.66 -5.99 8.97
N ASP A 187 9.13 -5.72 10.14
CA ASP A 187 7.81 -5.11 10.29
C ASP A 187 7.80 -3.63 9.90
N LYS A 188 6.60 -3.09 9.60
CA LYS A 188 6.42 -1.68 9.23
C LYS A 188 5.38 -0.98 10.06
N VAL A 189 5.66 0.29 10.39
CA VAL A 189 4.69 1.25 10.92
C VAL A 189 4.37 2.26 9.82
N LEU A 190 3.08 2.53 9.61
CA LEU A 190 2.61 3.56 8.68
C LEU A 190 1.71 4.53 9.45
N ILE A 191 1.91 5.82 9.21
CA ILE A 191 1.16 6.90 9.86
C ILE A 191 0.72 7.89 8.79
N ASP A 192 -0.57 8.24 8.80
CA ASP A 192 -1.15 9.15 7.83
C ASP A 192 -1.89 10.29 8.53
N PHE A 193 -1.72 11.50 8.02
CA PHE A 193 -2.52 12.66 8.34
C PHE A 193 -3.04 13.29 7.05
N VAL A 194 -4.35 13.51 6.99
CA VAL A 194 -4.99 14.00 5.78
C VAL A 194 -5.86 15.21 6.07
N GLY A 195 -5.68 16.24 5.27
CA GLY A 195 -6.57 17.38 5.19
C GLY A 195 -7.29 17.42 3.85
N GLY A 196 -8.61 17.65 3.89
CA GLY A 196 -9.40 17.80 2.67
C GLY A 196 -10.25 19.07 2.71
N ILE A 197 -10.43 19.69 1.54
CA ILE A 197 -11.33 20.83 1.38
C ILE A 197 -12.28 20.59 0.21
N ARG A 198 -13.57 20.79 0.47
CA ARG A 198 -14.65 20.86 -0.50
C ARG A 198 -14.98 22.34 -0.76
N PRO A 199 -14.48 22.94 -1.84
CA PRO A 199 -14.67 24.38 -2.07
C PRO A 199 -16.14 24.77 -2.21
N THR A 200 -16.91 23.95 -2.94
CA THR A 200 -18.32 24.19 -3.22
C THR A 200 -19.13 22.93 -2.86
N PRO A 201 -19.80 22.90 -1.71
CA PRO A 201 -20.71 21.81 -1.39
C PRO A 201 -21.86 21.73 -2.40
N THR A 202 -22.07 20.55 -2.99
CA THR A 202 -23.11 20.27 -3.98
C THR A 202 -24.13 19.26 -3.46
N GLY A 203 -25.24 19.09 -4.18
CA GLY A 203 -26.21 18.03 -3.87
C GLY A 203 -25.76 16.69 -4.42
N TYR A 204 -26.34 15.58 -3.92
CA TYR A 204 -25.98 14.20 -4.29
C TYR A 204 -26.02 13.92 -5.81
N LEU A 205 -26.89 14.57 -6.56
CA LEU A 205 -27.02 14.38 -8.00
C LEU A 205 -26.00 15.13 -8.83
N GLU A 206 -25.34 16.11 -8.23
CA GLU A 206 -24.36 16.97 -8.88
C GLU A 206 -22.92 16.48 -8.62
N PRO A 207 -21.98 16.76 -9.54
CA PRO A 207 -20.58 16.45 -9.28
C PRO A 207 -20.08 17.18 -8.03
N ASP A 208 -19.27 16.49 -7.24
CA ASP A 208 -18.63 17.04 -6.05
C ASP A 208 -17.12 16.79 -6.11
N THR A 209 -16.35 17.70 -5.55
CA THR A 209 -14.88 17.60 -5.57
C THR A 209 -14.32 18.01 -4.22
N VAL A 210 -13.45 17.15 -3.70
CA VAL A 210 -12.63 17.41 -2.52
C VAL A 210 -11.16 17.39 -2.94
N TRP A 211 -10.45 18.48 -2.65
CA TRP A 211 -9.00 18.52 -2.78
C TRP A 211 -8.37 17.99 -1.50
N LEU A 212 -7.40 17.11 -1.67
CA LEU A 212 -6.74 16.42 -0.57
C LEU A 212 -5.26 16.80 -0.49
N LEU A 213 -4.75 16.88 0.72
CA LEU A 213 -3.33 16.93 1.00
C LEU A 213 -3.06 15.95 2.13
N GLU A 214 -2.24 14.94 1.85
CA GLU A 214 -1.86 13.92 2.82
C GLU A 214 -0.39 14.08 3.21
N LEU A 215 -0.08 13.76 4.45
CA LEU A 215 1.27 13.53 4.97
C LEU A 215 1.33 12.06 5.38
N ASN A 216 2.12 11.29 4.65
CA ASN A 216 2.25 9.86 4.85
C ASN A 216 3.67 9.54 5.31
N GLY A 217 3.80 8.83 6.42
CA GLY A 217 5.07 8.38 6.97
C GLY A 217 5.13 6.87 7.04
N GLU A 218 6.27 6.30 6.71
CA GLU A 218 6.54 4.89 6.93
C GLU A 218 7.89 4.68 7.61
N TYR A 219 7.93 3.73 8.52
CA TYR A 219 9.13 3.22 9.16
C TYR A 219 9.15 1.70 9.03
N GLY A 220 10.20 1.16 8.46
CA GLY A 220 10.46 -0.27 8.34
C GLY A 220 11.61 -0.70 9.24
N GLN A 221 11.43 -1.82 9.94
CA GLN A 221 12.54 -2.52 10.60
C GLN A 221 13.49 -3.08 9.54
N ARG A 222 14.72 -3.39 9.92
CA ARG A 222 15.64 -4.09 9.03
C ARG A 222 15.13 -5.49 8.74
N ALA A 223 15.35 -5.92 7.50
CA ALA A 223 15.13 -7.32 7.14
C ALA A 223 16.24 -8.19 7.75
N GLU A 224 15.93 -9.45 7.99
CA GLU A 224 16.86 -10.47 8.47
C GLU A 224 16.95 -11.64 7.49
N LEU A 225 18.12 -12.24 7.39
CA LEU A 225 18.35 -13.51 6.70
C LEU A 225 18.87 -14.52 7.73
N ASN A 226 18.05 -15.52 8.04
CA ASN A 226 18.36 -16.53 9.07
C ASN A 226 18.76 -15.92 10.44
N GLY A 227 18.07 -14.83 10.85
CA GLY A 227 18.30 -14.12 12.11
C GLY A 227 19.48 -13.16 12.09
N GLN A 228 20.03 -12.84 10.93
CA GLN A 228 21.08 -11.81 10.76
C GLN A 228 20.51 -10.61 10.01
N GLU A 229 20.60 -9.44 10.62
CA GLU A 229 20.16 -8.18 10.00
C GLU A 229 20.87 -7.88 8.68
N LEU A 230 20.11 -7.44 7.69
CA LEU A 230 20.60 -6.97 6.40
C LEU A 230 20.80 -5.44 6.44
N SER A 231 22.05 -5.00 6.31
CA SER A 231 22.43 -3.60 6.53
C SER A 231 21.80 -2.59 5.56
N ASN A 232 21.42 -3.04 4.35
CA ASN A 232 20.82 -2.20 3.30
C ASN A 232 19.29 -2.37 3.26
N THR A 233 18.63 -2.47 4.41
CA THR A 233 17.19 -2.62 4.54
C THR A 233 16.66 -1.81 5.72
N GLY A 234 15.37 -1.50 5.70
CA GLY A 234 14.72 -0.72 6.74
C GLY A 234 15.04 0.78 6.69
N GLY A 235 14.48 1.53 7.63
CA GLY A 235 14.59 2.98 7.70
C GLY A 235 13.22 3.66 7.59
N SER A 236 13.21 4.96 7.29
CA SER A 236 11.95 5.72 7.21
C SER A 236 11.92 6.66 6.01
N GLU A 237 10.71 6.83 5.48
CA GLU A 237 10.40 7.83 4.46
C GLU A 237 9.14 8.60 4.83
N TRP A 238 9.10 9.88 4.45
CA TRP A 238 7.91 10.72 4.57
C TRP A 238 7.57 11.33 3.23
N PHE A 239 6.27 11.39 2.95
CA PHE A 239 5.72 11.89 1.69
C PHE A 239 4.70 12.99 1.95
N VAL A 240 4.69 13.98 1.08
CA VAL A 240 3.55 14.88 0.92
C VAL A 240 2.78 14.45 -0.33
N SER A 241 1.46 14.34 -0.20
CA SER A 241 0.64 13.71 -1.23
C SER A 241 -0.57 14.58 -1.59
N PRO A 242 -0.43 15.47 -2.59
CA PRO A 242 -1.59 16.14 -3.17
C PRO A 242 -2.49 15.12 -3.86
N GLY A 243 -3.80 15.27 -3.67
CA GLY A 243 -4.79 14.38 -4.24
C GLY A 243 -6.11 15.08 -4.53
N ILE A 244 -6.96 14.36 -5.24
CA ILE A 244 -8.32 14.77 -5.57
C ILE A 244 -9.27 13.59 -5.36
N PHE A 245 -10.44 13.89 -4.81
CA PHE A 245 -11.57 12.99 -4.72
C PHE A 245 -12.75 13.66 -5.43
N TRP A 246 -13.20 13.06 -6.51
CA TRP A 246 -14.34 13.51 -7.29
C TRP A 246 -15.45 12.45 -7.25
N THR A 247 -16.68 12.88 -7.01
CA THR A 247 -17.80 11.96 -6.93
C THR A 247 -19.00 12.48 -7.69
N LYS A 248 -19.83 11.56 -8.20
CA LYS A 248 -21.15 11.85 -8.75
C LYS A 248 -22.05 10.64 -8.53
N ARG A 249 -23.07 10.79 -7.67
CA ARG A 249 -23.98 9.72 -7.29
C ARG A 249 -23.21 8.53 -6.67
N ASN A 250 -23.29 7.38 -7.33
CA ASN A 250 -22.68 6.12 -6.92
C ASN A 250 -21.32 5.84 -7.58
N PHE A 251 -20.71 6.84 -8.21
CA PHE A 251 -19.40 6.73 -8.86
C PHE A 251 -18.42 7.73 -8.27
N ALA A 252 -17.21 7.29 -8.03
CA ALA A 252 -16.13 8.15 -7.57
C ALA A 252 -14.84 7.92 -8.35
N ILE A 253 -14.01 8.96 -8.40
CA ILE A 253 -12.62 8.90 -8.87
C ILE A 253 -11.75 9.51 -7.80
N LYS A 254 -10.71 8.79 -7.40
CA LYS A 254 -9.64 9.32 -6.55
C LYS A 254 -8.32 9.28 -7.30
N ALA A 255 -7.51 10.31 -7.16
CA ALA A 255 -6.18 10.34 -7.72
C ALA A 255 -5.23 11.11 -6.81
N GLY A 256 -3.99 10.70 -6.75
CA GLY A 256 -2.95 11.37 -5.98
C GLY A 256 -1.55 10.91 -6.35
N VAL A 257 -0.57 11.72 -5.94
CA VAL A 257 0.85 11.42 -6.11
C VAL A 257 1.55 11.65 -4.77
N GLN A 258 2.27 10.66 -4.27
CA GLN A 258 3.18 10.79 -3.12
C GLN A 258 4.54 11.30 -3.60
N ILE A 259 4.94 12.44 -3.09
CA ILE A 259 6.24 13.06 -3.36
C ILE A 259 7.07 12.90 -2.09
N PRO A 260 8.20 12.20 -2.12
CA PRO A 260 9.03 12.03 -0.94
C PRO A 260 9.66 13.36 -0.51
N ILE A 261 9.64 13.63 0.81
CA ILE A 261 10.19 14.85 1.40
C ILE A 261 11.28 14.58 2.44
N VAL A 262 11.31 13.38 2.99
CA VAL A 262 12.36 12.93 3.92
C VAL A 262 12.69 11.49 3.60
N HIS A 263 13.99 11.21 3.50
CA HIS A 263 14.54 9.87 3.36
C HIS A 263 15.55 9.64 4.49
N ASN A 264 15.38 8.56 5.21
CA ASN A 264 16.31 8.10 6.23
C ASN A 264 16.38 6.57 6.17
N LEU A 265 16.77 6.08 4.99
CA LEU A 265 16.92 4.66 4.71
C LEU A 265 18.29 4.15 5.19
N SER A 266 18.36 2.88 5.59
CA SER A 266 19.59 2.27 6.08
C SER A 266 20.46 1.80 4.92
N GLY A 267 21.75 2.09 4.97
CA GLY A 267 22.74 1.61 3.98
C GLY A 267 22.60 2.31 2.62
N ASN A 268 22.71 1.53 1.53
CA ASN A 268 22.72 2.04 0.16
C ASN A 268 21.42 1.68 -0.58
N GLN A 269 20.28 1.86 0.07
CA GLN A 269 18.98 1.68 -0.57
C GLN A 269 18.69 2.85 -1.49
N GLU A 270 18.04 2.57 -2.64
CA GLU A 270 17.46 3.62 -3.47
C GLU A 270 16.29 4.30 -2.74
N ASN A 271 16.23 5.62 -2.84
CA ASN A 271 15.12 6.40 -2.30
C ASN A 271 13.91 6.31 -3.23
N SER A 272 12.72 6.40 -2.68
CA SER A 272 11.52 6.55 -3.51
C SER A 272 11.58 7.83 -4.34
N ASP A 273 11.29 7.74 -5.65
CA ASP A 273 11.15 8.91 -6.52
C ASP A 273 9.72 9.45 -6.46
N TYR A 274 8.74 8.58 -6.61
CA TYR A 274 7.31 8.88 -6.48
C TYR A 274 6.48 7.62 -6.27
N ARG A 275 5.24 7.81 -5.79
CA ARG A 275 4.16 6.83 -5.87
C ARG A 275 2.92 7.53 -6.39
N ALA A 276 2.17 6.92 -7.28
CA ALA A 276 0.95 7.48 -7.85
C ALA A 276 -0.19 6.46 -7.78
N LYS A 277 -1.40 6.95 -7.56
CA LYS A 277 -2.59 6.11 -7.47
C LYS A 277 -3.76 6.79 -8.18
N LEU A 278 -4.52 5.98 -8.94
CA LEU A 278 -5.77 6.37 -9.58
C LEU A 278 -6.80 5.26 -9.31
N ILE A 279 -7.94 5.64 -8.76
CA ILE A 279 -8.98 4.71 -8.30
C ILE A 279 -10.31 5.11 -8.91
N PHE A 280 -11.03 4.14 -9.43
CA PHE A 280 -12.40 4.27 -9.93
C PHE A 280 -13.32 3.40 -9.07
N GLU A 281 -14.32 3.98 -8.44
CA GLU A 281 -15.20 3.29 -7.50
C GLU A 281 -16.66 3.33 -7.97
N TRP A 282 -17.36 2.22 -7.80
CA TRP A 282 -18.80 2.08 -8.02
C TRP A 282 -19.46 1.50 -6.77
N HIS A 283 -20.46 2.20 -6.28
CA HIS A 283 -21.27 1.79 -5.13
C HIS A 283 -22.61 1.27 -5.64
N LEU A 284 -22.97 0.02 -5.30
CA LEU A 284 -24.16 -0.71 -5.74
C LEU A 284 -25.12 -1.02 -4.60
#